data_c13ba1d1739d66e330752391346e0aee
#
_entry.id   c13ba1d1739d66e330752391346e0aee
#
_cell.length_a   1.000
_cell.length_b   1.000
_cell.length_c   1.000
_cell.angle_alpha   90.00
_cell.angle_beta   90.00
_cell.angle_gamma   90.00
#
_symmetry.space_group_name_H-M   'P 1'
#
loop_
_entity.id
_entity.type
_entity.pdbx_description
1 polymer ?
#
loop_
_entity_poly.entity_id
_entity_poly.type
_entity_poly.pdbx_seq_one_letter_code
_entity_poly.pdbx_strand_id
1 'polypeptide(L)'
;MTKLELLNKLNEKICNCQKCPDLVANRTHTVLHSGNPNAKILFLGEAPGQDEDEQGEVFVGRAGQLLTNIISACGWERDKDIYLCNILKCRPPKNRVPTEVEAKNCEPYLKLQIKIINPKYIVCLGATAVRHLLKIHHPMGYMRGKWFKYEDAHVNADVLCTYHPSYLLRNPAAKDDVAEDMQCLVEIINKTYI
;
A
#
# COMPACT_ATOMS: atom_id res chain seq x y z
N MET A 1 14.63 9.72 -17.67
CA MET A 1 13.24 9.18 -17.61
C MET A 1 12.59 9.67 -16.33
N THR A 2 11.39 10.16 -16.43
CA THR A 2 10.56 10.56 -15.28
C THR A 2 10.11 9.33 -14.48
N LYS A 3 9.70 9.53 -13.22
CA LYS A 3 9.15 8.44 -12.40
C LYS A 3 7.90 7.81 -13.06
N LEU A 4 7.06 8.62 -13.69
CA LEU A 4 5.87 8.15 -14.41
C LEU A 4 6.24 7.25 -15.61
N GLU A 5 7.24 7.62 -16.40
CA GLU A 5 7.72 6.78 -17.51
C GLU A 5 8.28 5.44 -17.01
N LEU A 6 8.98 5.44 -15.87
CA LEU A 6 9.48 4.22 -15.24
C LEU A 6 8.33 3.33 -14.73
N LEU A 7 7.30 3.92 -14.13
CA LEU A 7 6.11 3.19 -13.68
C LEU A 7 5.32 2.62 -14.85
N ASN A 8 5.20 3.35 -15.96
CA ASN A 8 4.53 2.85 -17.16
C ASN A 8 5.25 1.62 -17.74
N LYS A 9 6.58 1.66 -17.84
CA LYS A 9 7.38 0.48 -18.24
C LYS A 9 7.25 -0.70 -17.27
N LEU A 10 7.12 -0.42 -15.98
CA LEU A 10 6.87 -1.46 -14.98
C LEU A 10 5.47 -2.05 -15.15
N ASN A 11 4.46 -1.24 -15.43
CA ASN A 11 3.09 -1.66 -15.66
C ASN A 11 2.99 -2.60 -16.88
N GLU A 12 3.66 -2.28 -18.00
CA GLU A 12 3.73 -3.14 -19.18
C GLU A 12 4.24 -4.56 -18.84
N LYS A 13 5.26 -4.66 -17.97
CA LYS A 13 5.76 -5.97 -17.51
C LYS A 13 4.77 -6.70 -16.62
N ILE A 14 4.05 -5.98 -15.76
CA ILE A 14 3.09 -6.55 -14.82
C ILE A 14 1.83 -7.02 -15.53
N CYS A 15 1.33 -6.28 -16.51
CA CYS A 15 0.16 -6.68 -17.30
C CYS A 15 0.35 -8.04 -17.98
N ASN A 16 1.57 -8.38 -18.39
CA ASN A 16 1.92 -9.65 -19.03
C ASN A 16 2.43 -10.71 -18.04
N CYS A 17 2.39 -10.46 -16.73
CA CYS A 17 2.93 -11.40 -15.74
C CYS A 17 2.07 -12.66 -15.62
N GLN A 18 2.71 -13.84 -15.68
CA GLN A 18 2.09 -15.17 -15.59
C GLN A 18 2.60 -15.99 -14.38
N LYS A 19 3.25 -15.36 -13.39
CA LYS A 19 3.92 -16.08 -12.28
C LYS A 19 2.98 -16.77 -11.29
N CYS A 20 1.71 -16.37 -11.26
CA CYS A 20 0.71 -16.87 -10.31
C CYS A 20 -0.53 -17.33 -11.08
N PRO A 21 -0.61 -18.61 -11.53
CA PRO A 21 -1.69 -19.09 -12.41
C PRO A 21 -3.09 -18.81 -11.88
N ASP A 22 -3.34 -19.05 -10.58
CA ASP A 22 -4.65 -18.82 -9.95
C ASP A 22 -5.05 -17.34 -9.98
N LEU A 23 -4.09 -16.43 -9.78
CA LEU A 23 -4.34 -14.98 -9.85
C LEU A 23 -4.57 -14.53 -11.31
N VAL A 24 -3.81 -15.10 -12.25
CA VAL A 24 -3.96 -14.80 -13.67
C VAL A 24 -5.34 -15.24 -14.18
N ALA A 25 -5.81 -16.43 -13.78
CA ALA A 25 -7.12 -16.93 -14.13
C ALA A 25 -8.29 -16.15 -13.51
N ASN A 26 -8.05 -15.48 -12.37
CA ASN A 26 -9.10 -14.79 -11.61
C ASN A 26 -9.16 -13.28 -11.89
N ARG A 27 -8.03 -12.63 -12.20
CA ARG A 27 -7.99 -11.17 -12.38
C ARG A 27 -8.65 -10.72 -13.69
N THR A 28 -9.27 -9.56 -13.64
CA THR A 28 -9.69 -8.81 -14.83
C THR A 28 -8.57 -7.87 -15.28
N HIS A 29 -8.01 -7.13 -14.34
CA HIS A 29 -6.88 -6.23 -14.57
C HIS A 29 -5.72 -6.52 -13.59
N THR A 30 -4.54 -6.07 -13.96
CA THR A 30 -3.46 -5.83 -13.01
C THR A 30 -3.59 -4.41 -12.47
N VAL A 31 -3.38 -4.24 -11.16
CA VAL A 31 -3.58 -2.97 -10.45
C VAL A 31 -2.25 -2.52 -9.89
N LEU A 32 -1.60 -1.55 -10.53
CA LEU A 32 -0.24 -1.14 -10.19
C LEU A 32 -0.21 -0.12 -9.05
N HIS A 33 -0.81 1.05 -9.27
CA HIS A 33 -0.78 2.16 -8.31
C HIS A 33 -1.89 3.18 -8.59
N SER A 34 -2.04 4.13 -7.65
CA SER A 34 -2.81 5.36 -7.79
C SER A 34 -2.07 6.49 -7.07
N GLY A 35 -2.42 7.76 -7.35
CA GLY A 35 -1.84 8.94 -6.74
C GLY A 35 -0.55 9.41 -7.39
N ASN A 36 0.23 10.24 -6.68
CA ASN A 36 1.35 10.99 -7.22
C ASN A 36 2.68 10.21 -7.19
N PRO A 37 3.33 9.94 -8.33
CA PRO A 37 4.67 9.33 -8.36
C PRO A 37 5.77 10.10 -7.63
N ASN A 38 5.57 11.40 -7.37
CA ASN A 38 6.51 12.24 -6.64
C ASN A 38 6.17 12.40 -5.16
N ALA A 39 5.15 11.70 -4.67
CA ALA A 39 4.75 11.74 -3.27
C ALA A 39 5.88 11.28 -2.34
N LYS A 40 5.94 11.89 -1.16
CA LYS A 40 6.85 11.51 -0.08
C LYS A 40 6.24 10.43 0.83
N ILE A 41 4.94 10.22 0.75
CA ILE A 41 4.17 9.28 1.56
C ILE A 41 3.62 8.19 0.65
N LEU A 42 3.94 6.94 0.97
CA LEU A 42 3.42 5.75 0.28
C LEU A 42 2.53 4.96 1.22
N PHE A 43 1.29 4.69 0.84
CA PHE A 43 0.43 3.75 1.53
C PHE A 43 0.48 2.39 0.85
N LEU A 44 0.80 1.36 1.62
CA LEU A 44 0.96 -0.01 1.15
C LEU A 44 -0.15 -0.91 1.72
N GLY A 45 -1.01 -1.41 0.84
CA GLY A 45 -2.05 -2.37 1.18
C GLY A 45 -1.69 -3.82 0.85
N GLU A 46 -2.69 -4.70 0.93
CA GLU A 46 -2.54 -6.15 0.75
C GLU A 46 -2.64 -6.56 -0.72
N ALA A 47 -3.79 -6.40 -1.33
CA ALA A 47 -4.12 -6.83 -2.69
C ALA A 47 -5.33 -6.07 -3.23
N PRO A 48 -5.54 -6.03 -4.56
CA PRO A 48 -6.77 -5.51 -5.15
C PRO A 48 -8.00 -6.29 -4.70
N GLY A 49 -9.07 -5.59 -4.37
CA GLY A 49 -10.41 -6.14 -4.22
C GLY A 49 -11.15 -6.24 -5.56
N GLN A 50 -12.46 -6.47 -5.51
CA GLN A 50 -13.28 -6.60 -6.72
C GLN A 50 -13.35 -5.28 -7.50
N ASP A 51 -13.69 -4.19 -6.83
CA ASP A 51 -13.84 -2.89 -7.49
C ASP A 51 -12.52 -2.42 -8.11
N GLU A 52 -11.39 -2.68 -7.42
CA GLU A 52 -10.05 -2.38 -7.89
C GLU A 52 -9.68 -3.21 -9.14
N ASP A 53 -10.04 -4.50 -9.13
CA ASP A 53 -9.79 -5.41 -10.26
C ASP A 53 -10.63 -5.03 -11.48
N GLU A 54 -11.88 -4.62 -11.27
CA GLU A 54 -12.80 -4.20 -12.34
C GLU A 54 -12.39 -2.85 -12.96
N GLN A 55 -11.91 -1.90 -12.13
CA GLN A 55 -11.55 -0.54 -12.57
C GLN A 55 -10.07 -0.40 -12.94
N GLY A 56 -9.21 -1.35 -12.55
CA GLY A 56 -7.76 -1.27 -12.77
C GLY A 56 -7.04 -0.24 -11.88
N GLU A 57 -7.69 0.23 -10.80
CA GLU A 57 -7.19 1.29 -9.93
C GLU A 57 -7.15 0.86 -8.46
N VAL A 58 -6.14 1.35 -7.70
CA VAL A 58 -5.90 0.98 -6.30
C VAL A 58 -6.84 1.74 -5.36
N PHE A 59 -7.44 1.06 -4.38
CA PHE A 59 -8.26 1.65 -3.33
C PHE A 59 -9.44 2.51 -3.84
N VAL A 60 -10.29 1.93 -4.70
CA VAL A 60 -11.52 2.56 -5.22
C VAL A 60 -12.80 2.03 -4.56
N GLY A 61 -12.79 0.80 -4.04
CA GLY A 61 -13.90 0.20 -3.33
C GLY A 61 -14.16 0.85 -1.95
N ARG A 62 -15.07 0.27 -1.17
CA ARG A 62 -15.48 0.82 0.15
C ARG A 62 -14.30 1.08 1.10
N ALA A 63 -13.32 0.16 1.16
CA ALA A 63 -12.11 0.34 1.96
C ALA A 63 -11.25 1.50 1.44
N GLY A 64 -11.16 1.65 0.13
CA GLY A 64 -10.46 2.75 -0.54
C GLY A 64 -11.10 4.11 -0.29
N GLN A 65 -12.43 4.19 -0.32
CA GLN A 65 -13.18 5.40 0.02
C GLN A 65 -12.92 5.82 1.48
N LEU A 66 -12.93 4.86 2.41
CA LEU A 66 -12.59 5.14 3.80
C LEU A 66 -11.13 5.62 3.93
N LEU A 67 -10.18 5.01 3.20
CA LEU A 67 -8.79 5.48 3.18
C LEU A 67 -8.68 6.92 2.65
N THR A 68 -9.40 7.26 1.61
CA THR A 68 -9.45 8.64 1.08
C THR A 68 -9.93 9.63 2.13
N ASN A 69 -10.97 9.28 2.90
CA ASN A 69 -11.45 10.12 4.00
C ASN A 69 -10.40 10.27 5.11
N ILE A 70 -9.67 9.20 5.46
CA ILE A 70 -8.57 9.24 6.43
C ILE A 70 -7.46 10.17 5.94
N ILE A 71 -7.04 10.05 4.69
CA ILE A 71 -6.02 10.91 4.05
C ILE A 71 -6.46 12.38 4.10
N SER A 72 -7.71 12.67 3.73
CA SER A 72 -8.26 14.02 3.76
C SER A 72 -8.35 14.61 5.18
N ALA A 73 -8.67 13.78 6.17
CA ALA A 73 -8.68 14.20 7.59
C ALA A 73 -7.28 14.58 8.11
N CYS A 74 -6.22 14.04 7.50
CA CYS A 74 -4.82 14.43 7.77
C CYS A 74 -4.41 15.74 7.08
N GLY A 75 -5.29 16.35 6.28
CA GLY A 75 -4.99 17.55 5.50
C GLY A 75 -4.27 17.28 4.20
N TRP A 76 -4.24 16.03 3.71
CA TRP A 76 -3.59 15.65 2.45
C TRP A 76 -4.61 15.40 1.34
N GLU A 77 -4.18 15.66 0.09
CA GLU A 77 -4.91 15.30 -1.11
C GLU A 77 -4.34 13.99 -1.68
N ARG A 78 -5.23 12.98 -1.88
CA ARG A 78 -4.87 11.64 -2.33
C ARG A 78 -3.98 11.65 -3.58
N ASP A 79 -4.34 12.46 -4.58
CA ASP A 79 -3.68 12.45 -5.89
C ASP A 79 -2.48 13.40 -5.98
N LYS A 80 -2.25 14.25 -4.96
CA LYS A 80 -1.11 15.17 -4.90
C LYS A 80 -0.03 14.73 -3.92
N ASP A 81 -0.45 14.29 -2.73
CA ASP A 81 0.46 14.10 -1.60
C ASP A 81 0.81 12.63 -1.38
N ILE A 82 0.00 11.71 -1.92
CA ILE A 82 0.06 10.28 -1.60
C ILE A 82 0.35 9.45 -2.84
N TYR A 83 1.12 8.37 -2.65
CA TYR A 83 1.23 7.26 -3.58
C TYR A 83 0.64 6.00 -2.94
N LEU A 84 -0.18 5.27 -3.67
CA LEU A 84 -0.93 4.11 -3.21
C LEU A 84 -0.56 2.87 -4.02
N CYS A 85 -0.23 1.77 -3.36
CA CYS A 85 -0.05 0.48 -4.00
C CYS A 85 -0.33 -0.68 -3.04
N ASN A 86 -0.30 -1.90 -3.55
CA ASN A 86 -0.50 -3.13 -2.78
C ASN A 86 0.71 -4.07 -2.89
N ILE A 87 0.82 -5.03 -1.97
CA ILE A 87 1.77 -6.15 -2.06
C ILE A 87 1.54 -6.92 -3.37
N LEU A 88 0.30 -7.38 -3.63
CA LEU A 88 -0.06 -7.99 -4.89
C LEU A 88 -0.59 -6.96 -5.90
N LYS A 89 -0.36 -7.28 -7.19
CA LYS A 89 -0.88 -6.50 -8.32
C LYS A 89 -2.10 -7.15 -8.99
N CYS A 90 -2.52 -8.30 -8.49
CA CYS A 90 -3.64 -9.09 -9.01
C CYS A 90 -4.58 -9.43 -7.86
N ARG A 91 -5.89 -9.46 -8.15
CA ARG A 91 -6.93 -9.84 -7.19
C ARG A 91 -6.87 -11.35 -6.90
N PRO A 92 -6.76 -11.76 -5.62
CA PRO A 92 -6.91 -13.18 -5.25
C PRO A 92 -8.36 -13.64 -5.37
N PRO A 93 -8.60 -14.93 -5.71
CA PRO A 93 -9.94 -15.50 -5.73
C PRO A 93 -10.70 -15.24 -4.43
N LYS A 94 -11.95 -14.75 -4.55
CA LYS A 94 -12.83 -14.42 -3.41
C LYS A 94 -12.20 -13.44 -2.40
N ASN A 95 -11.26 -12.60 -2.85
CA ASN A 95 -10.52 -11.65 -2.01
C ASN A 95 -9.82 -12.32 -0.80
N ARG A 96 -9.34 -13.57 -0.96
CA ARG A 96 -8.58 -14.23 0.10
C ARG A 96 -7.24 -13.54 0.36
N VAL A 97 -6.68 -13.79 1.52
CA VAL A 97 -5.31 -13.34 1.83
C VAL A 97 -4.32 -13.94 0.82
N PRO A 98 -3.33 -13.14 0.37
CA PRO A 98 -2.23 -13.64 -0.47
C PRO A 98 -1.49 -14.82 0.15
N THR A 99 -1.10 -15.79 -0.67
CA THR A 99 -0.15 -16.83 -0.25
C THR A 99 1.26 -16.26 -0.20
N GLU A 100 2.15 -16.90 0.57
CA GLU A 100 3.57 -16.53 0.63
C GLU A 100 4.24 -16.61 -0.74
N VAL A 101 3.86 -17.59 -1.57
CA VAL A 101 4.39 -17.77 -2.92
C VAL A 101 3.95 -16.62 -3.84
N GLU A 102 2.69 -16.22 -3.79
CA GLU A 102 2.17 -15.10 -4.57
C GLU A 102 2.84 -13.78 -4.18
N ALA A 103 2.96 -13.52 -2.88
CA ALA A 103 3.64 -12.33 -2.38
C ALA A 103 5.12 -12.31 -2.80
N LYS A 104 5.84 -13.44 -2.68
CA LYS A 104 7.22 -13.58 -3.13
C LYS A 104 7.38 -13.36 -4.64
N ASN A 105 6.46 -13.89 -5.45
CA ASN A 105 6.45 -13.69 -6.89
C ASN A 105 6.22 -12.22 -7.29
N CYS A 106 5.45 -11.47 -6.49
CA CYS A 106 5.11 -10.08 -6.73
C CYS A 106 6.12 -9.10 -6.10
N GLU A 107 6.90 -9.53 -5.10
CA GLU A 107 7.87 -8.71 -4.37
C GLU A 107 8.85 -7.92 -5.27
N PRO A 108 9.41 -8.48 -6.36
CA PRO A 108 10.31 -7.71 -7.23
C PRO A 108 9.65 -6.47 -7.84
N TYR A 109 8.36 -6.54 -8.17
CA TYR A 109 7.61 -5.40 -8.69
C TYR A 109 7.38 -4.33 -7.62
N LEU A 110 7.04 -4.75 -6.40
CA LEU A 110 6.90 -3.83 -5.27
C LEU A 110 8.22 -3.11 -4.97
N LYS A 111 9.34 -3.84 -4.91
CA LYS A 111 10.67 -3.25 -4.68
C LYS A 111 11.03 -2.21 -5.76
N LEU A 112 10.72 -2.49 -7.02
CA LEU A 112 10.92 -1.53 -8.11
C LEU A 112 10.02 -0.30 -7.95
N GLN A 113 8.76 -0.45 -7.54
CA GLN A 113 7.88 0.68 -7.24
C GLN A 113 8.45 1.55 -6.12
N ILE A 114 8.80 0.94 -4.99
CA ILE A 114 9.38 1.66 -3.84
C ILE A 114 10.67 2.38 -4.25
N LYS A 115 11.54 1.74 -5.04
CA LYS A 115 12.75 2.37 -5.57
C LYS A 115 12.46 3.56 -6.49
N ILE A 116 11.48 3.44 -7.40
CA ILE A 116 11.11 4.51 -8.32
C ILE A 116 10.52 5.70 -7.55
N ILE A 117 9.62 5.44 -6.61
CA ILE A 117 8.95 6.46 -5.80
C ILE A 117 9.93 7.10 -4.82
N ASN A 118 10.82 6.32 -4.22
CA ASN A 118 11.75 6.73 -3.18
C ASN A 118 11.04 7.56 -2.08
N PRO A 119 10.03 6.96 -1.42
CA PRO A 119 9.23 7.66 -0.42
C PRO A 119 10.06 7.93 0.83
N LYS A 120 9.73 8.98 1.57
CA LYS A 120 10.29 9.25 2.90
C LYS A 120 9.55 8.48 3.99
N TYR A 121 8.24 8.28 3.79
CA TYR A 121 7.35 7.59 4.71
C TYR A 121 6.58 6.49 4.00
N ILE A 122 6.47 5.32 4.63
CA ILE A 122 5.63 4.21 4.18
C ILE A 122 4.62 3.92 5.28
N VAL A 123 3.33 3.87 4.94
CA VAL A 123 2.27 3.45 5.86
C VAL A 123 1.82 2.05 5.46
N CYS A 124 2.16 1.06 6.27
CA CYS A 124 1.71 -0.32 6.09
C CYS A 124 0.28 -0.50 6.63
N LEU A 125 -0.64 -0.81 5.74
CA LEU A 125 -2.06 -1.03 6.03
C LEU A 125 -2.31 -2.53 6.28
N GLY A 126 -2.33 -2.93 7.55
CA GLY A 126 -2.67 -4.28 7.98
C GLY A 126 -1.50 -5.28 7.98
N ALA A 127 -1.79 -6.49 8.51
CA ALA A 127 -0.78 -7.51 8.81
C ALA A 127 -0.02 -8.00 7.58
N THR A 128 -0.67 -8.14 6.43
CA THR A 128 -0.03 -8.62 5.20
C THR A 128 1.03 -7.63 4.70
N ALA A 129 0.73 -6.32 4.70
CA ALA A 129 1.69 -5.29 4.32
C ALA A 129 2.91 -5.29 5.26
N VAL A 130 2.67 -5.32 6.58
CA VAL A 130 3.74 -5.39 7.60
C VAL A 130 4.61 -6.64 7.40
N ARG A 131 3.99 -7.83 7.28
CA ARG A 131 4.68 -9.10 7.13
C ARG A 131 5.59 -9.11 5.90
N HIS A 132 5.08 -8.68 4.76
CA HIS A 132 5.83 -8.79 3.50
C HIS A 132 6.85 -7.67 3.30
N LEU A 133 6.61 -6.46 3.81
CA LEU A 133 7.58 -5.37 3.72
C LEU A 133 8.68 -5.50 4.77
N LEU A 134 8.31 -5.69 6.05
CA LEU A 134 9.23 -5.66 7.18
C LEU A 134 9.72 -7.05 7.60
N LYS A 135 9.11 -8.14 7.08
CA LYS A 135 9.38 -9.54 7.48
C LYS A 135 9.10 -9.79 8.97
N ILE A 136 8.11 -9.07 9.54
CA ILE A 136 7.69 -9.18 10.94
C ILE A 136 6.35 -9.89 11.03
N HIS A 137 6.23 -10.87 11.95
CA HIS A 137 5.06 -11.73 12.13
C HIS A 137 4.46 -11.54 13.52
N HIS A 138 3.87 -10.36 13.79
CA HIS A 138 3.16 -10.08 15.04
C HIS A 138 1.71 -9.67 14.76
N PRO A 139 0.79 -9.85 15.74
CA PRO A 139 -0.59 -9.37 15.64
C PRO A 139 -0.66 -7.86 15.42
N MET A 140 -1.61 -7.38 14.61
CA MET A 140 -1.73 -5.95 14.31
C MET A 140 -2.03 -5.07 15.53
N GLY A 141 -2.75 -5.59 16.54
CA GLY A 141 -2.93 -4.87 17.80
C GLY A 141 -1.63 -4.54 18.53
N TYR A 142 -0.58 -5.36 18.32
CA TYR A 142 0.76 -5.08 18.82
C TYR A 142 1.57 -4.17 17.90
N MET A 143 1.33 -4.24 16.60
CA MET A 143 2.11 -3.54 15.57
C MET A 143 1.61 -2.12 15.28
N ARG A 144 0.29 -1.84 15.45
CA ARG A 144 -0.28 -0.53 15.15
C ARG A 144 0.43 0.58 15.93
N GLY A 145 0.56 1.73 15.33
CA GLY A 145 1.21 2.90 15.92
C GLY A 145 2.74 2.80 16.05
N LYS A 146 3.33 1.65 15.73
CA LYS A 146 4.79 1.47 15.81
C LYS A 146 5.49 1.89 14.54
N TRP A 147 6.70 2.39 14.73
CA TRP A 147 7.60 2.84 13.69
C TRP A 147 8.76 1.89 13.49
N PHE A 148 9.12 1.71 12.23
CA PHE A 148 10.23 0.87 11.79
C PHE A 148 11.03 1.60 10.71
N LYS A 149 12.13 1.00 10.26
CA LYS A 149 12.88 1.44 9.08
C LYS A 149 12.73 0.42 7.96
N TYR A 150 12.56 0.92 6.74
CA TYR A 150 12.78 0.16 5.52
C TYR A 150 14.02 0.71 4.86
N GLU A 151 15.05 -0.14 4.75
CA GLU A 151 16.34 0.22 4.18
C GLU A 151 16.75 -0.81 3.15
N ASP A 152 17.07 -0.34 1.96
CA ASP A 152 17.77 -1.11 0.94
C ASP A 152 18.89 -0.26 0.31
N ALA A 153 19.55 -0.74 -0.73
CA ALA A 153 20.66 -0.02 -1.37
C ALA A 153 20.28 1.36 -1.95
N HIS A 154 18.99 1.68 -2.04
CA HIS A 154 18.50 2.87 -2.77
C HIS A 154 17.46 3.68 -1.99
N VAL A 155 16.82 3.09 -0.98
CA VAL A 155 15.69 3.70 -0.26
C VAL A 155 15.94 3.60 1.23
N ASN A 156 15.71 4.70 1.94
CA ASN A 156 15.66 4.75 3.40
C ASN A 156 14.37 5.47 3.78
N ALA A 157 13.41 4.73 4.31
CA ALA A 157 12.09 5.24 4.65
C ALA A 157 11.68 4.86 6.08
N ASP A 158 10.99 5.78 6.75
CA ASP A 158 10.31 5.51 8.00
C ASP A 158 8.99 4.79 7.74
N VAL A 159 8.72 3.70 8.46
CA VAL A 159 7.54 2.85 8.23
C VAL A 159 6.63 2.90 9.45
N LEU A 160 5.41 3.42 9.26
CA LEU A 160 4.32 3.34 10.22
C LEU A 160 3.44 2.12 9.94
N CYS A 161 3.11 1.36 10.98
CA CYS A 161 2.14 0.27 10.89
C CYS A 161 0.79 0.70 11.45
N THR A 162 -0.30 0.46 10.71
CA THR A 162 -1.66 0.72 11.18
C THR A 162 -2.65 -0.31 10.62
N TYR A 163 -3.90 -0.28 11.10
CA TYR A 163 -4.93 -1.19 10.61
C TYR A 163 -5.30 -0.93 9.14
N HIS A 164 -5.66 -2.01 8.43
CA HIS A 164 -6.22 -1.89 7.07
C HIS A 164 -7.62 -1.28 7.12
N PRO A 165 -8.00 -0.38 6.19
CA PRO A 165 -9.34 0.24 6.19
C PRO A 165 -10.49 -0.78 6.17
N SER A 166 -10.34 -1.94 5.52
CA SER A 166 -11.34 -3.01 5.55
C SER A 166 -11.61 -3.58 6.94
N TYR A 167 -10.61 -3.54 7.85
CA TYR A 167 -10.81 -3.93 9.25
C TYR A 167 -11.70 -2.92 9.97
N LEU A 168 -11.54 -1.64 9.72
CA LEU A 168 -12.35 -0.57 10.32
C LEU A 168 -13.81 -0.62 9.90
N LEU A 169 -14.10 -1.11 8.68
CA LEU A 169 -15.47 -1.33 8.21
C LEU A 169 -16.18 -2.43 9.01
N ARG A 170 -15.44 -3.44 9.49
CA ARG A 170 -15.96 -4.53 10.32
C ARG A 170 -15.86 -4.23 11.82
N ASN A 171 -14.94 -3.38 12.22
CA ASN A 171 -14.68 -3.00 13.61
C ASN A 171 -14.55 -1.47 13.74
N PRO A 172 -15.68 -0.73 13.74
CA PRO A 172 -15.67 0.73 13.80
C PRO A 172 -14.97 1.33 15.03
N ALA A 173 -14.91 0.60 16.15
CA ALA A 173 -14.21 1.04 17.36
C ALA A 173 -12.70 1.25 17.16
N ALA A 174 -12.09 0.57 16.19
CA ALA A 174 -10.67 0.73 15.88
C ALA A 174 -10.36 2.01 15.03
N LYS A 175 -11.35 2.85 14.73
CA LYS A 175 -11.12 4.11 14.00
C LYS A 175 -10.31 5.11 14.82
N ASP A 176 -10.53 5.15 16.13
CA ASP A 176 -9.79 6.04 17.02
C ASP A 176 -8.31 5.65 17.07
N ASP A 177 -8.01 4.36 17.07
CA ASP A 177 -6.64 3.85 16.97
C ASP A 177 -5.93 4.34 15.69
N VAL A 178 -6.62 4.28 14.54
CA VAL A 178 -6.05 4.74 13.27
C VAL A 178 -5.92 6.26 13.24
N ALA A 179 -6.87 6.99 13.81
CA ALA A 179 -6.77 8.45 13.91
C ALA A 179 -5.52 8.86 14.72
N GLU A 180 -5.24 8.18 15.83
CA GLU A 180 -4.05 8.38 16.65
C GLU A 180 -2.76 8.06 15.87
N ASP A 181 -2.70 6.92 15.17
CA ASP A 181 -1.57 6.54 14.33
C ASP A 181 -1.29 7.59 13.26
N MET A 182 -2.33 8.07 12.59
CA MET A 182 -2.20 9.06 11.51
C MET A 182 -1.83 10.45 12.04
N GLN A 183 -2.34 10.84 13.21
CA GLN A 183 -1.96 12.08 13.88
C GLN A 183 -0.45 12.10 14.16
N CYS A 184 0.10 10.99 14.67
CA CYS A 184 1.54 10.85 14.90
C CYS A 184 2.34 11.06 13.59
N LEU A 185 1.89 10.50 12.47
CA LEU A 185 2.54 10.71 11.17
C LEU A 185 2.51 12.19 10.74
N VAL A 186 1.35 12.86 10.89
CA VAL A 186 1.19 14.29 10.57
C VAL A 186 2.17 15.14 11.40
N GLU A 187 2.29 14.88 12.69
CA GLU A 187 3.21 15.61 13.56
C GLU A 187 4.68 15.42 13.18
N ILE A 188 5.07 14.18 12.83
CA ILE A 188 6.45 13.89 12.38
C ILE A 188 6.76 14.61 11.07
N ILE A 189 5.82 14.58 10.12
CA ILE A 189 5.99 15.29 8.85
C ILE A 189 6.14 16.79 9.08
N ASN A 190 5.26 17.39 9.86
CA ASN A 190 5.29 18.83 10.13
C ASN A 190 6.57 19.27 10.84
N LYS A 191 7.09 18.50 11.80
CA LYS A 191 8.38 18.79 12.48
C LYS A 191 9.59 18.70 11.55
N THR A 192 9.49 17.97 10.45
CA THR A 192 10.60 17.80 9.51
C THR A 192 10.71 18.98 8.53
N TYR A 193 9.69 19.84 8.44
CA TYR A 193 9.64 20.99 7.54
C TYR A 193 9.82 22.36 8.25
N ILE A 194 10.11 22.33 9.55
CA ILE A 194 10.56 23.50 10.33
C ILE A 194 12.08 23.44 10.50
#